data_c6e09c6eb2c017e936febb792a27ba86
#
_entry.id   c6e09c6eb2c017e936febb792a27ba86
#
_cell.length_a   1.000
_cell.length_b   1.000
_cell.length_c   1.000
_cell.angle_alpha   90.00
_cell.angle_beta   90.00
_cell.angle_gamma   90.00
#
_symmetry.space_group_name_H-M   'P 1'
#
loop_
_entity.id
_entity.type
_entity.pdbx_description
1 polymer ?
#
loop_
_entity_poly.entity_id
_entity_poly.type
_entity_poly.pdbx_seq_one_letter_code
_entity_poly.pdbx_strand_id
1 'polypeptide(L)'
;VPNLTGRTTNDGFTAPEDLTEEKVDLHSEEYYKMVQRSLMNLGNTYRIRKVIEKARAGKEVTLAFIGGSITQGAGAVPIHTECYAYKAYQLFQKRFARNNNVRFIKAGVGGTPSELGMIRFDRDVLREGEQPDLVVIEFAVNDEGDETKGDCYESLVRKVLKLPWRPAVVLLFSVFANDWNLQERLQPVGRQYDLPMVSIL
;
A
#
# COMPACT_ATOMS: atom_id res chain seq x y z
N VAL A 1 -17.40 1.31 21.48
CA VAL A 1 -17.04 1.45 20.05
C VAL A 1 -17.85 0.38 19.35
N PRO A 2 -18.74 0.71 18.38
CA PRO A 2 -19.50 -0.30 17.67
C PRO A 2 -18.51 -1.22 16.94
N ASN A 3 -18.77 -2.50 17.01
CA ASN A 3 -17.98 -3.52 16.34
C ASN A 3 -18.10 -3.34 14.83
N LEU A 4 -17.12 -2.69 14.21
CA LEU A 4 -17.07 -2.40 12.77
C LEU A 4 -16.81 -3.64 11.91
N THR A 5 -16.56 -4.79 12.52
CA THR A 5 -16.24 -6.03 11.80
C THR A 5 -17.44 -6.65 11.09
N GLY A 6 -18.67 -6.25 11.43
CA GLY A 6 -19.89 -6.81 10.84
C GLY A 6 -20.53 -5.99 9.73
N ARG A 7 -20.08 -4.76 9.47
CA ARG A 7 -20.73 -3.87 8.50
C ARG A 7 -20.07 -3.74 7.14
N THR A 8 -18.82 -4.12 7.02
CA THR A 8 -18.07 -3.97 5.74
C THR A 8 -18.23 -5.16 4.81
N THR A 9 -18.89 -6.23 5.22
CA THR A 9 -19.14 -7.40 4.37
C THR A 9 -20.54 -7.44 3.76
N ASN A 10 -21.41 -6.47 4.09
CA ASN A 10 -22.82 -6.53 3.68
C ASN A 10 -23.31 -5.34 2.88
N ASP A 11 -22.47 -4.51 2.33
CA ASP A 11 -22.91 -3.38 1.49
C ASP A 11 -23.26 -3.84 0.06
N GLY A 12 -24.04 -4.91 -0.07
CA GLY A 12 -24.63 -5.34 -1.34
C GLY A 12 -23.65 -5.91 -2.36
N PHE A 13 -22.40 -6.13 -2.00
CA PHE A 13 -21.43 -6.84 -2.82
C PHE A 13 -21.60 -8.34 -2.56
N THR A 14 -22.55 -8.96 -3.25
CA THR A 14 -22.49 -10.40 -3.49
C THR A 14 -21.31 -10.61 -4.43
N ALA A 15 -20.25 -11.23 -3.95
CA ALA A 15 -19.22 -11.75 -4.84
C ALA A 15 -19.94 -12.65 -5.88
N PRO A 16 -19.64 -12.51 -7.18
CA PRO A 16 -20.17 -13.44 -8.17
C PRO A 16 -19.87 -14.86 -7.72
N GLU A 17 -20.89 -15.70 -7.64
CA GLU A 17 -20.76 -17.12 -7.19
C GLU A 17 -19.82 -17.96 -8.07
N ASP A 18 -19.33 -17.42 -9.17
CA ASP A 18 -18.50 -18.06 -10.18
C ASP A 18 -17.04 -17.60 -10.24
N LEU A 19 -16.51 -16.92 -9.24
CA LEU A 19 -15.07 -16.80 -9.10
C LEU A 19 -14.50 -18.14 -8.63
N THR A 20 -14.48 -19.12 -9.53
CA THR A 20 -13.50 -20.20 -9.43
C THR A 20 -12.14 -19.52 -9.28
N GLU A 21 -11.46 -19.77 -8.17
CA GLU A 21 -10.08 -19.34 -7.99
C GLU A 21 -9.27 -19.91 -9.15
N GLU A 22 -9.14 -19.16 -10.25
CA GLU A 22 -8.12 -19.48 -11.24
C GLU A 22 -6.80 -19.39 -10.48
N LYS A 23 -6.20 -20.52 -10.26
CA LYS A 23 -4.87 -20.60 -9.65
C LYS A 23 -3.92 -19.92 -10.63
N VAL A 24 -3.62 -18.67 -10.37
CA VAL A 24 -2.63 -17.91 -11.16
C VAL A 24 -1.30 -18.67 -11.08
N ASP A 25 -0.82 -19.14 -12.23
CA ASP A 25 0.52 -19.71 -12.31
C ASP A 25 1.56 -18.59 -12.20
N LEU A 26 2.15 -18.46 -11.01
CA LEU A 26 3.17 -17.46 -10.72
C LEU A 26 4.47 -17.63 -11.51
N HIS A 27 4.59 -18.72 -12.29
CA HIS A 27 5.73 -19.02 -13.15
C HIS A 27 5.39 -18.87 -14.64
N SER A 28 4.16 -18.50 -14.98
CA SER A 28 3.75 -18.29 -16.36
C SER A 28 4.38 -17.02 -16.96
N GLU A 29 4.53 -17.02 -18.27
CA GLU A 29 5.02 -15.83 -19.01
C GLU A 29 4.04 -14.67 -18.90
N GLU A 30 2.74 -14.94 -18.87
CA GLU A 30 1.66 -13.98 -18.67
C GLU A 30 1.79 -13.28 -17.32
N TYR A 31 2.05 -14.04 -16.26
CA TYR A 31 2.26 -13.47 -14.93
C TYR A 31 3.49 -12.54 -14.92
N TYR A 32 4.61 -12.96 -15.52
CA TYR A 32 5.80 -12.10 -15.62
C TYR A 32 5.52 -10.82 -16.40
N LYS A 33 4.80 -10.89 -17.51
CA LYS A 33 4.41 -9.73 -18.31
C LYS A 33 3.50 -8.80 -17.50
N MET A 34 2.56 -9.34 -16.74
CA MET A 34 1.70 -8.57 -15.86
C MET A 34 2.52 -7.83 -14.79
N VAL A 35 3.44 -8.52 -14.13
CA VAL A 35 4.32 -7.91 -13.11
C VAL A 35 5.20 -6.83 -13.73
N GLN A 36 5.74 -7.05 -14.92
CA GLN A 36 6.55 -6.03 -15.61
C GLN A 36 5.72 -4.79 -15.95
N ARG A 37 4.49 -4.96 -16.42
CA ARG A 37 3.58 -3.84 -16.71
C ARG A 37 3.17 -3.09 -15.47
N SER A 38 3.03 -3.78 -14.34
CA SER A 38 2.65 -3.14 -13.08
C SER A 38 3.70 -2.17 -12.55
N LEU A 39 4.97 -2.33 -12.94
CA LEU A 39 6.05 -1.44 -12.54
C LEU A 39 6.07 -0.19 -13.42
N MET A 40 5.36 0.86 -12.99
CA MET A 40 5.30 2.13 -13.73
C MET A 40 6.60 2.93 -13.67
N ASN A 41 7.28 2.89 -12.56
CA ASN A 41 8.56 3.57 -12.34
C ASN A 41 9.38 2.78 -11.33
N LEU A 42 10.60 2.42 -11.70
CA LEU A 42 11.53 1.78 -10.77
C LEU A 42 12.01 2.79 -9.72
N GLY A 43 12.19 4.03 -10.12
CA GLY A 43 12.67 5.10 -9.27
C GLY A 43 13.99 4.80 -8.57
N ASN A 44 14.30 5.57 -7.56
CA ASN A 44 15.48 5.34 -6.74
C ASN A 44 15.22 4.24 -5.69
N THR A 45 15.72 3.06 -5.96
CA THR A 45 15.55 1.88 -5.09
C THR A 45 16.53 1.82 -3.91
N TYR A 46 17.39 2.82 -3.72
CA TYR A 46 18.44 2.76 -2.69
C TYR A 46 17.87 2.48 -1.30
N ARG A 47 16.83 3.20 -0.89
CA ARG A 47 16.21 3.02 0.43
C ARG A 47 15.55 1.64 0.57
N ILE A 48 14.86 1.15 -0.46
CA ILE A 48 14.27 -0.21 -0.45
C ILE A 48 15.36 -1.27 -0.31
N ARG A 49 16.47 -1.15 -1.02
CA ARG A 49 17.60 -2.08 -0.87
C ARG A 49 18.14 -2.09 0.55
N LYS A 50 18.23 -0.92 1.21
CA LYS A 50 18.64 -0.84 2.62
C LYS A 50 17.66 -1.55 3.56
N VAL A 51 16.36 -1.44 3.32
CA VAL A 51 15.34 -2.18 4.07
C VAL A 51 15.52 -3.69 3.91
N ILE A 52 15.73 -4.16 2.68
CA ILE A 52 15.97 -5.58 2.38
C ILE A 52 17.26 -6.08 3.05
N GLU A 53 18.36 -5.31 2.96
CA GLU A 53 19.63 -5.64 3.62
C GLU A 53 19.45 -5.75 5.14
N LYS A 54 18.71 -4.81 5.74
CA LYS A 54 18.38 -4.80 7.16
C LYS A 54 17.61 -6.05 7.59
N ALA A 55 16.59 -6.44 6.79
CA ALA A 55 15.78 -7.64 7.03
C ALA A 55 16.63 -8.91 6.93
N ARG A 56 17.45 -9.04 5.88
CA ARG A 56 18.36 -10.17 5.66
C ARG A 56 19.43 -10.29 6.75
N ALA A 57 19.83 -9.18 7.34
CA ALA A 57 20.75 -9.16 8.49
C ALA A 57 20.10 -9.57 9.81
N GLY A 58 18.80 -9.91 9.82
CA GLY A 58 18.07 -10.29 11.02
C GLY A 58 17.70 -9.12 11.94
N LYS A 59 17.89 -7.88 11.49
CA LYS A 59 17.48 -6.68 12.21
C LYS A 59 15.97 -6.45 12.03
N GLU A 60 15.33 -5.93 13.07
CA GLU A 60 13.89 -5.61 13.01
C GLU A 60 13.61 -4.59 11.90
N VAL A 61 12.59 -4.88 11.08
CA VAL A 61 12.10 -4.03 10.00
C VAL A 61 10.61 -3.81 10.19
N THR A 62 10.15 -2.57 10.04
CA THR A 62 8.73 -2.22 10.12
C THR A 62 8.22 -1.78 8.74
N LEU A 63 7.22 -2.48 8.22
CA LEU A 63 6.50 -2.13 7.00
C LEU A 63 5.17 -1.49 7.36
N ALA A 64 4.92 -0.29 6.87
CA ALA A 64 3.66 0.42 7.06
C ALA A 64 2.92 0.59 5.73
N PHE A 65 1.59 0.45 5.79
CA PHE A 65 0.69 0.64 4.66
C PHE A 65 -0.36 1.67 5.05
N ILE A 66 -0.41 2.78 4.34
CA ILE A 66 -1.41 3.83 4.55
C ILE A 66 -2.23 4.05 3.29
N GLY A 67 -3.54 4.13 3.43
CA GLY A 67 -4.43 4.26 2.28
C GLY A 67 -5.91 4.28 2.66
N GLY A 68 -6.74 4.15 1.65
CA GLY A 68 -8.19 4.11 1.77
C GLY A 68 -8.75 2.72 2.10
N SER A 69 -9.92 2.42 1.51
CA SER A 69 -10.63 1.15 1.73
C SER A 69 -9.86 -0.07 1.23
N ILE A 70 -9.13 0.05 0.13
CA ILE A 70 -8.33 -1.05 -0.43
C ILE A 70 -7.20 -1.43 0.53
N THR A 71 -6.52 -0.44 1.11
CA THR A 71 -5.52 -0.68 2.16
C THR A 71 -6.14 -1.20 3.46
N GLN A 72 -7.36 -0.78 3.80
CA GLN A 72 -8.12 -1.37 4.90
C GLN A 72 -8.40 -2.85 4.66
N GLY A 73 -8.63 -3.23 3.41
CA GLY A 73 -8.91 -4.59 2.97
C GLY A 73 -10.35 -4.81 2.49
N ALA A 74 -11.03 -3.77 2.00
CA ALA A 74 -12.36 -3.91 1.43
C ALA A 74 -12.36 -4.97 0.33
N GLY A 75 -13.35 -5.86 0.36
CA GLY A 75 -13.47 -6.99 -0.56
C GLY A 75 -12.67 -8.24 -0.17
N ALA A 76 -11.74 -8.13 0.78
CA ALA A 76 -10.97 -9.30 1.25
C ALA A 76 -11.68 -10.00 2.43
N VAL A 77 -11.71 -11.32 2.41
CA VAL A 77 -12.32 -12.14 3.48
C VAL A 77 -11.36 -13.25 3.90
N PRO A 78 -10.85 -13.24 5.14
CA PRO A 78 -10.95 -12.20 6.19
C PRO A 78 -10.19 -10.91 5.86
N ILE A 79 -10.78 -9.77 6.19
CA ILE A 79 -10.26 -8.42 5.88
C ILE A 79 -8.83 -8.15 6.39
N HIS A 80 -8.41 -8.84 7.45
CA HIS A 80 -7.11 -8.58 8.06
C HIS A 80 -5.98 -9.40 7.45
N THR A 81 -6.27 -10.57 6.87
CA THR A 81 -5.27 -11.54 6.42
C THR A 81 -5.29 -11.78 4.91
N GLU A 82 -6.39 -11.41 4.23
CA GLU A 82 -6.51 -11.59 2.78
C GLU A 82 -6.32 -10.28 2.00
N CYS A 83 -6.21 -9.14 2.67
CA CYS A 83 -5.93 -7.86 1.99
C CYS A 83 -4.51 -7.80 1.43
N TYR A 84 -4.33 -7.01 0.36
CA TYR A 84 -3.04 -6.87 -0.31
C TYR A 84 -1.91 -6.48 0.63
N ALA A 85 -2.19 -5.58 1.58
CA ALA A 85 -1.18 -5.08 2.51
C ALA A 85 -0.59 -6.20 3.39
N TYR A 86 -1.45 -7.09 3.90
CA TYR A 86 -1.00 -8.24 4.67
C TYR A 86 -0.28 -9.27 3.80
N LYS A 87 -0.79 -9.55 2.60
CA LYS A 87 -0.12 -10.46 1.65
C LYS A 87 1.25 -9.94 1.23
N ALA A 88 1.38 -8.65 0.96
CA ALA A 88 2.67 -8.02 0.65
C ALA A 88 3.65 -8.11 1.83
N TYR A 89 3.19 -7.87 3.05
CA TYR A 89 3.97 -8.08 4.27
C TYR A 89 4.43 -9.53 4.40
N GLN A 90 3.53 -10.51 4.26
CA GLN A 90 3.88 -11.93 4.36
C GLN A 90 4.91 -12.33 3.30
N LEU A 91 4.73 -11.86 2.06
CA LEU A 91 5.66 -12.13 0.97
C LEU A 91 7.04 -11.52 1.23
N PHE A 92 7.08 -10.27 1.72
CA PHE A 92 8.33 -9.62 2.11
C PHE A 92 9.03 -10.41 3.22
N GLN A 93 8.30 -10.78 4.28
CA GLN A 93 8.82 -11.58 5.37
C GLN A 93 9.37 -12.93 4.88
N LYS A 94 8.59 -13.65 4.08
CA LYS A 94 9.02 -14.95 3.51
C LYS A 94 10.28 -14.83 2.66
N ARG A 95 10.44 -13.72 1.92
CA ARG A 95 11.49 -13.57 0.91
C ARG A 95 12.77 -12.95 1.46
N PHE A 96 12.67 -12.11 2.46
CA PHE A 96 13.79 -11.28 2.93
C PHE A 96 14.07 -11.38 4.42
N ALA A 97 13.08 -11.74 5.24
CA ALA A 97 13.28 -11.81 6.68
C ALA A 97 14.17 -12.98 7.10
N ARG A 98 14.87 -12.75 8.19
CA ARG A 98 15.60 -13.78 8.91
C ARG A 98 15.00 -13.86 10.32
N ASN A 99 14.38 -14.95 10.72
CA ASN A 99 13.79 -15.11 12.06
C ASN A 99 12.54 -14.26 12.36
N ASN A 100 11.64 -14.08 11.40
CA ASN A 100 10.38 -13.33 11.59
C ASN A 100 10.57 -11.91 12.12
N ASN A 101 11.63 -11.24 11.72
CA ASN A 101 12.03 -9.92 12.19
C ASN A 101 11.31 -8.76 11.45
N VAL A 102 10.16 -9.01 10.86
CA VAL A 102 9.38 -7.97 10.16
C VAL A 102 8.09 -7.66 10.92
N ARG A 103 7.88 -6.39 11.21
CA ARG A 103 6.65 -5.85 11.83
C ARG A 103 5.73 -5.26 10.77
N PHE A 104 4.44 -5.27 11.05
CA PHE A 104 3.39 -4.84 10.13
C PHE A 104 2.51 -3.77 10.75
N ILE A 105 2.37 -2.64 10.06
CA ILE A 105 1.43 -1.56 10.41
C ILE A 105 0.46 -1.38 9.25
N LYS A 106 -0.84 -1.57 9.52
CA LYS A 106 -1.91 -1.31 8.56
C LYS A 106 -2.72 -0.09 9.02
N ALA A 107 -2.65 0.97 8.23
CA ALA A 107 -3.29 2.26 8.46
C ALA A 107 -4.27 2.61 7.31
N GLY A 108 -5.04 1.62 6.83
CA GLY A 108 -6.11 1.82 5.87
C GLY A 108 -7.41 2.22 6.58
N VAL A 109 -8.08 3.26 6.07
CA VAL A 109 -9.40 3.72 6.54
C VAL A 109 -10.31 3.97 5.34
N GLY A 110 -11.40 3.21 5.23
CA GLY A 110 -12.33 3.27 4.12
C GLY A 110 -12.94 4.65 3.90
N GLY A 111 -13.08 5.04 2.62
CA GLY A 111 -13.69 6.31 2.24
C GLY A 111 -12.86 7.56 2.56
N THR A 112 -11.58 7.41 2.87
CA THR A 112 -10.74 8.56 3.23
C THR A 112 -9.73 8.90 2.12
N PRO A 113 -9.64 10.18 1.70
CA PRO A 113 -8.64 10.65 0.75
C PRO A 113 -7.26 10.84 1.43
N SER A 114 -6.25 11.14 0.61
CA SER A 114 -4.88 11.40 1.07
C SER A 114 -4.76 12.58 2.03
N GLU A 115 -5.66 13.56 1.95
CA GLU A 115 -5.78 14.65 2.90
C GLU A 115 -5.93 14.13 4.33
N LEU A 116 -6.90 13.25 4.57
CA LEU A 116 -7.05 12.60 5.88
C LEU A 116 -5.89 11.65 6.17
N GLY A 117 -5.32 11.01 5.16
CA GLY A 117 -4.09 10.22 5.28
C GLY A 117 -2.94 11.03 5.85
N MET A 118 -2.72 12.24 5.36
CA MET A 118 -1.69 13.17 5.82
C MET A 118 -1.92 13.60 7.28
N ILE A 119 -3.17 13.94 7.62
CA ILE A 119 -3.53 14.40 8.98
C ILE A 119 -3.34 13.28 10.01
N ARG A 120 -3.78 12.06 9.69
CA ARG A 120 -3.76 10.92 10.61
C ARG A 120 -2.44 10.13 10.62
N PHE A 121 -1.48 10.48 9.76
CA PHE A 121 -0.22 9.73 9.60
C PHE A 121 0.52 9.50 10.92
N ASP A 122 0.68 10.56 11.73
CA ASP A 122 1.40 10.46 13.00
C ASP A 122 0.69 9.54 13.99
N ARG A 123 -0.64 9.63 14.07
CA ARG A 123 -1.45 8.79 14.95
C ARG A 123 -1.49 7.32 14.50
N ASP A 124 -1.64 7.07 13.20
CA ASP A 124 -1.97 5.73 12.69
C ASP A 124 -0.72 4.95 12.26
N VAL A 125 0.35 5.64 11.84
CA VAL A 125 1.58 5.05 11.36
C VAL A 125 2.71 5.19 12.36
N LEU A 126 2.99 6.40 12.86
CA LEU A 126 4.10 6.61 13.80
C LEU A 126 3.72 6.23 15.23
N ARG A 127 2.42 6.31 15.58
CA ARG A 127 1.91 5.91 16.91
C ARG A 127 2.77 6.48 18.04
N GLU A 128 3.04 5.66 19.06
CA GLU A 128 3.88 6.01 20.19
C GLU A 128 5.37 5.69 19.93
N GLY A 129 5.92 6.19 18.81
CA GLY A 129 7.35 6.05 18.51
C GLY A 129 7.72 4.99 17.47
N GLU A 130 6.75 4.47 16.71
CA GLU A 130 7.03 3.57 15.60
C GLU A 130 7.83 4.29 14.50
N GLN A 131 8.86 3.62 14.01
CA GLN A 131 9.73 4.10 12.95
C GLN A 131 9.70 3.14 11.75
N PRO A 132 8.69 3.26 10.86
CA PRO A 132 8.62 2.37 9.71
C PRO A 132 9.82 2.54 8.79
N ASP A 133 10.40 1.42 8.37
CA ASP A 133 11.50 1.39 7.40
C ASP A 133 11.00 1.53 5.96
N LEU A 134 9.79 1.08 5.69
CA LEU A 134 9.10 1.20 4.40
C LEU A 134 7.66 1.65 4.62
N VAL A 135 7.23 2.62 3.83
CA VAL A 135 5.84 3.08 3.79
C VAL A 135 5.27 2.90 2.38
N VAL A 136 4.20 2.14 2.26
CA VAL A 136 3.39 2.04 1.03
C VAL A 136 2.23 3.01 1.14
N ILE A 137 2.04 3.87 0.14
CA ILE A 137 1.00 4.89 0.09
C ILE A 137 0.03 4.57 -1.05
N GLU A 138 -1.27 4.40 -0.73
CA GLU A 138 -2.32 4.01 -1.67
C GLU A 138 -3.57 4.90 -1.48
N PHE A 139 -3.87 5.77 -2.46
CA PHE A 139 -5.07 6.62 -2.47
C PHE A 139 -5.66 6.82 -3.87
N ALA A 140 -5.21 6.06 -4.87
CA ALA A 140 -5.57 6.28 -6.26
C ALA A 140 -7.07 6.15 -6.58
N VAL A 141 -7.85 5.54 -5.70
CA VAL A 141 -9.31 5.42 -5.83
C VAL A 141 -10.08 6.24 -4.78
N ASN A 142 -9.40 7.09 -4.02
CA ASN A 142 -10.02 7.84 -2.92
C ASN A 142 -9.91 9.35 -3.09
N ASP A 143 -8.99 9.85 -3.91
CA ASP A 143 -8.65 11.27 -4.01
C ASP A 143 -9.54 12.07 -5.00
N GLU A 144 -10.71 11.54 -5.39
CA GLU A 144 -11.65 12.30 -6.22
C GLU A 144 -12.18 13.54 -5.48
N GLY A 145 -12.48 13.37 -4.18
CA GLY A 145 -12.95 14.42 -3.30
C GLY A 145 -11.84 15.32 -2.72
N ASP A 146 -10.58 15.09 -3.10
CA ASP A 146 -9.49 15.96 -2.70
C ASP A 146 -9.53 17.28 -3.49
N GLU A 147 -9.96 18.35 -2.81
CA GLU A 147 -10.04 19.70 -3.39
C GLU A 147 -8.67 20.24 -3.80
N THR A 148 -7.59 19.74 -3.20
CA THR A 148 -6.21 20.16 -3.50
C THR A 148 -5.66 19.51 -4.77
N LYS A 149 -6.39 18.55 -5.35
CA LYS A 149 -6.05 17.87 -6.61
C LYS A 149 -4.66 17.21 -6.62
N GLY A 150 -4.23 16.70 -5.47
CA GLY A 150 -2.98 15.98 -5.30
C GLY A 150 -1.95 16.67 -4.41
N ASP A 151 -2.14 17.92 -4.01
CA ASP A 151 -1.19 18.60 -3.11
C ASP A 151 -1.14 17.94 -1.73
N CYS A 152 -2.27 17.45 -1.22
CA CYS A 152 -2.30 16.70 0.03
C CYS A 152 -1.60 15.35 -0.09
N TYR A 153 -1.74 14.68 -1.24
CA TYR A 153 -1.00 13.45 -1.54
C TYR A 153 0.52 13.72 -1.55
N GLU A 154 0.95 14.77 -2.25
CA GLU A 154 2.35 15.18 -2.23
C GLU A 154 2.83 15.54 -0.83
N SER A 155 2.03 16.26 -0.06
CA SER A 155 2.34 16.64 1.32
C SER A 155 2.55 15.42 2.21
N LEU A 156 1.72 14.38 2.06
CA LEU A 156 1.92 13.10 2.74
C LEU A 156 3.24 12.44 2.33
N VAL A 157 3.52 12.36 1.03
CA VAL A 157 4.77 11.78 0.51
C VAL A 157 5.98 12.55 1.06
N ARG A 158 5.95 13.87 1.01
CA ARG A 158 7.02 14.73 1.56
C ARG A 158 7.20 14.55 3.06
N LYS A 159 6.09 14.44 3.80
CA LYS A 159 6.12 14.18 5.25
C LYS A 159 6.90 12.90 5.55
N VAL A 160 6.60 11.81 4.84
CA VAL A 160 7.30 10.53 4.99
C VAL A 160 8.77 10.64 4.61
N LEU A 161 9.08 11.26 3.46
CA LEU A 161 10.46 11.39 2.96
C LEU A 161 11.37 12.21 3.89
N LYS A 162 10.79 13.15 4.66
CA LYS A 162 11.50 14.03 5.60
C LYS A 162 11.70 13.43 6.99
N LEU A 163 11.15 12.25 7.28
CA LEU A 163 11.39 11.60 8.57
C LEU A 163 12.89 11.37 8.80
N PRO A 164 13.38 11.60 10.01
CA PRO A 164 14.84 11.57 10.32
C PRO A 164 15.52 10.26 9.93
N TRP A 165 14.82 9.13 10.06
CA TRP A 165 15.35 7.80 9.71
C TRP A 165 15.19 7.44 8.22
N ARG A 166 14.62 8.35 7.40
CA ARG A 166 14.55 8.26 5.94
C ARG A 166 13.96 6.94 5.42
N PRO A 167 12.72 6.61 5.74
CA PRO A 167 12.09 5.38 5.27
C PRO A 167 12.06 5.31 3.75
N ALA A 168 12.00 4.09 3.22
CA ALA A 168 11.65 3.87 1.83
C ALA A 168 10.16 4.20 1.61
N VAL A 169 9.82 4.67 0.41
CA VAL A 169 8.43 4.94 0.00
C VAL A 169 8.15 4.19 -1.30
N VAL A 170 7.00 3.54 -1.36
CA VAL A 170 6.43 2.96 -2.58
C VAL A 170 5.04 3.55 -2.76
N LEU A 171 4.75 4.04 -3.96
CA LEU A 171 3.42 4.50 -4.33
C LEU A 171 2.69 3.37 -5.04
N LEU A 172 1.52 3.00 -4.51
CA LEU A 172 0.66 1.99 -5.10
C LEU A 172 -0.58 2.68 -5.68
N PHE A 173 -0.83 2.43 -6.96
CA PHE A 173 -2.02 2.90 -7.65
C PHE A 173 -2.98 1.74 -7.84
N SER A 174 -4.02 1.75 -7.02
CA SER A 174 -5.15 0.84 -7.12
C SER A 174 -6.13 1.31 -8.18
N VAL A 175 -7.00 0.41 -8.62
CA VAL A 175 -8.01 0.63 -9.64
C VAL A 175 -9.30 -0.10 -9.25
N PHE A 176 -10.45 0.47 -9.56
CA PHE A 176 -11.73 -0.22 -9.44
C PHE A 176 -11.97 -1.15 -10.64
N ALA A 177 -12.91 -2.08 -10.50
CA ALA A 177 -13.25 -3.05 -11.54
C ALA A 177 -13.74 -2.43 -12.87
N ASN A 178 -14.13 -1.17 -12.86
CA ASN A 178 -14.50 -0.38 -14.01
C ASN A 178 -13.36 0.50 -14.55
N ASP A 179 -12.11 0.16 -14.21
CA ASP A 179 -10.87 0.87 -14.57
C ASP A 179 -10.77 2.29 -14.00
N TRP A 180 -11.70 2.71 -13.14
CA TRP A 180 -11.67 4.04 -12.55
C TRP A 180 -10.53 4.17 -11.52
N ASN A 181 -9.70 5.19 -11.70
CA ASN A 181 -8.60 5.53 -10.82
C ASN A 181 -8.12 6.97 -11.09
N LEU A 182 -7.24 7.48 -10.23
CA LEU A 182 -6.63 8.81 -10.33
C LEU A 182 -5.10 8.75 -10.52
N GLN A 183 -4.60 7.65 -11.06
CA GLN A 183 -3.18 7.43 -11.27
C GLN A 183 -2.52 8.58 -12.05
N GLU A 184 -3.17 9.09 -13.10
CA GLU A 184 -2.62 10.20 -13.89
C GLU A 184 -2.45 11.48 -13.09
N ARG A 185 -3.34 11.72 -12.12
CA ARG A 185 -3.25 12.86 -11.21
C ARG A 185 -2.10 12.73 -10.22
N LEU A 186 -1.84 11.54 -9.72
CA LEU A 186 -0.94 11.29 -8.59
C LEU A 186 0.48 10.87 -9.02
N GLN A 187 0.63 10.25 -10.19
CA GLN A 187 1.95 9.79 -10.67
C GLN A 187 3.01 10.89 -10.79
N PRO A 188 2.68 12.17 -11.10
CA PRO A 188 3.69 13.24 -11.15
C PRO A 188 4.46 13.38 -9.85
N VAL A 189 3.83 13.15 -8.70
CA VAL A 189 4.48 13.17 -7.38
C VAL A 189 5.57 12.10 -7.31
N GLY A 190 5.26 10.88 -7.75
CA GLY A 190 6.25 9.80 -7.77
C GLY A 190 7.43 10.08 -8.70
N ARG A 191 7.18 10.72 -9.84
CA ARG A 191 8.24 11.13 -10.78
C ARG A 191 9.10 12.25 -10.20
N GLN A 192 8.47 13.25 -9.56
CA GLN A 192 9.17 14.38 -8.96
C GLN A 192 10.18 13.96 -7.88
N TYR A 193 9.83 12.94 -7.10
CA TYR A 193 10.67 12.44 -5.99
C TYR A 193 11.43 11.16 -6.36
N ASP A 194 11.41 10.77 -7.62
CA ASP A 194 12.06 9.54 -8.14
C ASP A 194 11.73 8.29 -7.31
N LEU A 195 10.42 8.10 -7.04
CA LEU A 195 9.93 7.02 -6.21
C LEU A 195 9.49 5.80 -7.03
N PRO A 196 9.66 4.59 -6.50
CA PRO A 196 9.05 3.40 -7.05
C PRO A 196 7.52 3.53 -7.08
N MET A 197 6.94 3.27 -8.25
CA MET A 197 5.50 3.30 -8.49
C MET A 197 5.04 1.97 -9.06
N VAL A 198 3.99 1.43 -8.46
CA VAL A 198 3.33 0.19 -8.89
C VAL A 198 1.87 0.49 -9.20
N SER A 199 1.40 0.01 -10.34
CA SER A 199 0.00 0.08 -10.75
C SER A 199 -0.59 -1.32 -10.86
N ILE A 200 -1.87 -1.43 -10.54
CA ILE A 200 -2.66 -2.66 -10.78
C ILE A 200 -3.69 -2.46 -11.90
N LEU A 201 -3.53 -1.40 -12.70
CA LEU A 201 -4.31 -1.14 -13.92
C LEU A 201 -3.82 -2.01 -15.07
#